data_33c1035bc8909f65f802205fd4c1936c
#
_entry.id   33c1035bc8909f65f802205fd4c1936c
#
_cell.length_a   1.000
_cell.length_b   1.000
_cell.length_c   1.000
_cell.angle_alpha   90.00
_cell.angle_beta   90.00
_cell.angle_gamma   90.00
#
_symmetry.space_group_name_H-M   'P 1'
#
loop_
_entity.id
_entity.type
_entity.pdbx_description
1 polymer ?
#
loop_
_entity_poly.entity_id
_entity_poly.type
_entity_poly.pdbx_seq_one_letter_code
_entity_poly.pdbx_strand_id
1 'polypeptide(L)'
;MSDLNLRSGLPAWMRLNGLWRKVTQRPITTDELLAALERLTKNNSVSALIKSGQSDYDFAHEIEESRGVRRRFRGNATPVADGYSTGVKIVFRTIPSMPPALEDLHVEQDILDHAMPSNGLVLVTGVMGSGKSTLLAAILRRVIESGGRNVSTYEAPIEF
;
A
#
# COMPACT_ATOMS: atom_id res chain seq x y z
N MET A 1 -6.73 2.55 -10.59
CA MET A 1 -6.58 1.15 -10.09
C MET A 1 -6.40 1.24 -8.60
N SER A 2 -7.15 0.49 -7.79
CA SER A 2 -6.97 0.46 -6.33
C SER A 2 -6.21 -0.78 -5.87
N ASP A 3 -6.57 -1.93 -6.42
CA ASP A 3 -6.00 -3.21 -6.00
C ASP A 3 -5.71 -4.08 -7.22
N LEU A 4 -4.61 -4.87 -7.15
CA LEU A 4 -4.29 -5.96 -8.06
C LEU A 4 -4.16 -7.24 -7.24
N ASN A 5 -4.87 -8.29 -7.62
CA ASN A 5 -4.89 -9.57 -6.95
C ASN A 5 -4.36 -10.66 -7.88
N LEU A 6 -3.27 -11.27 -7.47
CA LEU A 6 -2.63 -12.40 -8.14
C LEU A 6 -2.72 -13.61 -7.20
N ARG A 7 -3.09 -14.77 -7.72
CA ARG A 7 -3.16 -16.02 -6.95
C ARG A 7 -2.77 -17.20 -7.82
N SER A 8 -2.01 -18.13 -7.26
CA SER A 8 -1.66 -19.41 -7.87
C SER A 8 -2.90 -20.11 -8.42
N GLY A 9 -2.81 -20.59 -9.63
CA GLY A 9 -3.88 -21.33 -10.30
C GLY A 9 -5.05 -20.48 -10.82
N LEU A 10 -5.02 -19.16 -10.63
CA LEU A 10 -6.08 -18.26 -11.09
C LEU A 10 -5.54 -17.16 -12.01
N PRO A 11 -6.38 -16.59 -12.89
CA PRO A 11 -6.07 -15.37 -13.60
C PRO A 11 -5.86 -14.19 -12.65
N ALA A 12 -5.08 -13.19 -13.10
CA ALA A 12 -4.96 -11.93 -12.38
C ALA A 12 -6.26 -11.11 -12.44
N TRP A 13 -6.58 -10.45 -11.34
CA TRP A 13 -7.72 -9.57 -11.22
C TRP A 13 -7.29 -8.21 -10.69
N MET A 14 -7.85 -7.13 -11.23
CA MET A 14 -7.66 -5.80 -10.71
C MET A 14 -8.97 -5.11 -10.41
N ARG A 15 -8.95 -4.19 -9.45
CA ARG A 15 -10.09 -3.35 -9.10
C ARG A 15 -9.94 -1.98 -9.74
N LEU A 16 -10.93 -1.62 -10.57
CA LEU A 16 -11.04 -0.32 -11.21
C LEU A 16 -12.39 0.29 -10.86
N ASN A 17 -12.39 1.47 -10.26
CA ASN A 17 -13.61 2.19 -9.89
C ASN A 17 -14.60 1.32 -9.09
N GLY A 18 -14.08 0.54 -8.15
CA GLY A 18 -14.87 -0.36 -7.32
C GLY A 18 -15.20 -1.72 -7.93
N LEU A 19 -15.01 -1.91 -9.23
CA LEU A 19 -15.36 -3.14 -9.95
C LEU A 19 -14.13 -4.01 -10.22
N TRP A 20 -14.28 -5.32 -10.02
CA TRP A 20 -13.23 -6.29 -10.35
C TRP A 20 -13.23 -6.60 -11.85
N ARG A 21 -12.05 -6.54 -12.45
CA ARG A 21 -11.80 -6.87 -13.85
C ARG A 21 -10.68 -7.89 -13.97
N LYS A 22 -10.90 -8.88 -14.82
CA LYS A 22 -9.90 -9.88 -15.17
C LYS A 22 -8.82 -9.25 -16.05
N VAL A 23 -7.54 -9.48 -15.69
CA VAL A 23 -6.37 -8.88 -16.37
C VAL A 23 -5.72 -9.87 -17.32
N THR A 24 -5.57 -11.14 -16.89
CA THR A 24 -4.95 -12.18 -17.70
C THR A 24 -5.99 -13.20 -18.15
N GLN A 25 -5.81 -13.78 -19.36
CA GLN A 25 -6.72 -14.82 -19.85
C GLN A 25 -6.44 -16.19 -19.23
N ARG A 26 -5.16 -16.51 -19.02
CA ARG A 26 -4.75 -17.78 -18.41
C ARG A 26 -4.52 -17.65 -16.92
N PRO A 27 -4.60 -18.75 -16.16
CA PRO A 27 -4.11 -18.82 -14.80
C PRO A 27 -2.61 -18.53 -14.74
N ILE A 28 -2.17 -18.00 -13.62
CA ILE A 28 -0.75 -17.74 -13.32
C ILE A 28 -0.26 -18.90 -12.43
N THR A 29 0.87 -19.47 -12.77
CA THR A 29 1.44 -20.57 -12.00
C THR A 29 2.11 -20.07 -10.72
N THR A 30 2.26 -20.95 -9.73
CA THR A 30 2.95 -20.66 -8.48
C THR A 30 4.39 -20.21 -8.73
N ASP A 31 5.11 -20.88 -9.64
CA ASP A 31 6.50 -20.53 -9.94
C ASP A 31 6.63 -19.16 -10.60
N GLU A 32 5.70 -18.79 -11.49
CA GLU A 32 5.67 -17.45 -12.08
C GLU A 32 5.48 -16.37 -11.02
N LEU A 33 4.58 -16.58 -10.05
CA LEU A 33 4.33 -15.64 -8.97
C LEU A 33 5.51 -15.53 -8.01
N LEU A 34 6.15 -16.63 -7.66
CA LEU A 34 7.32 -16.63 -6.80
C LEU A 34 8.52 -15.96 -7.46
N ALA A 35 8.76 -16.23 -8.74
CA ALA A 35 9.81 -15.55 -9.51
C ALA A 35 9.55 -14.04 -9.64
N ALA A 36 8.28 -13.65 -9.83
CA ALA A 36 7.90 -12.24 -9.82
C ALA A 36 8.14 -11.61 -8.45
N LEU A 37 7.77 -12.28 -7.37
CA LEU A 37 7.96 -11.80 -5.99
C LEU A 37 9.44 -11.57 -5.66
N GLU A 38 10.33 -12.50 -6.02
CA GLU A 38 11.78 -12.33 -5.83
C GLU A 38 12.32 -11.10 -6.56
N ARG A 39 11.87 -10.87 -7.80
CA ARG A 39 12.27 -9.69 -8.58
C ARG A 39 11.77 -8.39 -7.97
N LEU A 40 10.52 -8.36 -7.52
CA LEU A 40 9.88 -7.18 -6.93
C LEU A 40 10.50 -6.81 -5.59
N THR A 41 10.82 -7.80 -4.77
CA THR A 41 11.40 -7.60 -3.43
C THR A 41 12.93 -7.53 -3.45
N LYS A 42 13.57 -7.91 -4.56
CA LYS A 42 15.04 -8.09 -4.66
C LYS A 42 15.59 -9.03 -3.56
N ASN A 43 14.78 -9.99 -3.15
CA ASN A 43 15.08 -10.94 -2.08
C ASN A 43 14.78 -12.37 -2.53
N ASN A 44 15.82 -13.14 -2.77
CA ASN A 44 15.69 -14.53 -3.24
C ASN A 44 15.20 -15.49 -2.14
N SER A 45 15.23 -15.09 -0.87
CA SER A 45 14.77 -15.92 0.25
C SER A 45 13.26 -15.87 0.45
N VAL A 46 12.56 -14.90 -0.17
CA VAL A 46 11.13 -14.73 0.03
C VAL A 46 10.30 -15.89 -0.49
N SER A 47 10.74 -16.53 -1.58
CA SER A 47 10.07 -17.72 -2.11
C SER A 47 10.13 -18.91 -1.15
N ALA A 48 11.26 -19.11 -0.47
CA ALA A 48 11.39 -20.15 0.54
C ALA A 48 10.49 -19.87 1.75
N LEU A 49 10.40 -18.59 2.17
CA LEU A 49 9.53 -18.16 3.26
C LEU A 49 8.04 -18.44 2.95
N ILE A 50 7.58 -18.09 1.75
CA ILE A 50 6.20 -18.35 1.33
C ILE A 50 5.94 -19.86 1.18
N LYS A 51 6.87 -20.61 0.58
CA LYS A 51 6.74 -22.06 0.41
C LYS A 51 6.67 -22.82 1.75
N SER A 52 7.29 -22.29 2.81
CA SER A 52 7.18 -22.88 4.15
C SER A 52 5.76 -22.79 4.73
N GLY A 53 4.91 -21.91 4.19
CA GLY A 53 3.52 -21.72 4.64
C GLY A 53 3.38 -21.05 6.01
N GLN A 54 4.47 -20.55 6.61
CA GLN A 54 4.48 -20.11 7.99
C GLN A 54 4.17 -18.63 8.18
N SER A 55 4.43 -17.79 7.17
CA SER A 55 4.23 -16.33 7.31
C SER A 55 3.98 -15.66 5.96
N ASP A 56 3.27 -14.58 6.02
CA ASP A 56 3.12 -13.60 4.94
C ASP A 56 4.31 -12.63 4.91
N TYR A 57 4.44 -11.96 3.79
CA TYR A 57 5.52 -11.03 3.53
C TYR A 57 4.97 -9.72 2.97
N ASP A 58 5.12 -8.64 3.74
CA ASP A 58 4.79 -7.30 3.31
C ASP A 58 5.98 -6.64 2.61
N PHE A 59 5.74 -5.93 1.52
CA PHE A 59 6.78 -5.21 0.79
C PHE A 59 6.23 -3.95 0.12
N ALA A 60 7.11 -3.02 -0.19
CA ALA A 60 6.81 -1.87 -1.02
C ALA A 60 7.52 -2.02 -2.37
N HIS A 61 6.86 -1.55 -3.43
CA HIS A 61 7.43 -1.52 -4.77
C HIS A 61 7.12 -0.19 -5.44
N GLU A 62 8.10 0.35 -6.15
CA GLU A 62 7.96 1.61 -6.88
C GLU A 62 8.27 1.37 -8.36
N ILE A 63 7.45 1.93 -9.23
CA ILE A 63 7.67 1.94 -10.67
C ILE A 63 7.73 3.38 -11.17
N GLU A 64 8.60 3.64 -12.12
CA GLU A 64 8.61 4.90 -12.87
C GLU A 64 7.75 4.72 -14.12
N GLU A 65 6.60 5.37 -14.15
CA GLU A 65 5.64 5.28 -15.26
C GLU A 65 6.07 6.16 -16.44
N SER A 66 6.65 7.33 -16.12
CA SER A 66 7.23 8.26 -17.07
C SER A 66 8.26 9.13 -16.35
N ARG A 67 9.03 9.92 -17.09
CA ARG A 67 10.09 10.75 -16.52
C ARG A 67 9.57 11.64 -15.39
N GLY A 68 9.99 11.30 -14.15
CA GLY A 68 9.59 12.01 -12.93
C GLY A 68 8.23 11.62 -12.35
N VAL A 69 7.47 10.69 -12.97
CA VAL A 69 6.21 10.19 -12.43
C VAL A 69 6.42 8.79 -11.86
N ARG A 70 6.41 8.70 -10.55
CA ARG A 70 6.58 7.45 -9.81
C ARG A 70 5.27 7.00 -9.19
N ARG A 71 5.01 5.70 -9.27
CA ARG A 71 3.89 5.07 -8.59
C ARG A 71 4.38 4.08 -7.56
N ARG A 72 3.88 4.20 -6.36
CA ARG A 72 4.21 3.32 -5.24
C ARG A 72 3.07 2.34 -5.00
N PHE A 73 3.45 1.13 -4.62
CA PHE A 73 2.53 0.04 -4.30
C PHE A 73 2.96 -0.61 -3.00
N ARG A 74 1.99 -0.89 -2.14
CA ARG A 74 2.15 -1.84 -1.06
C ARG A 74 1.77 -3.21 -1.59
N GLY A 75 2.64 -4.19 -1.41
CA GLY A 75 2.41 -5.59 -1.72
C GLY A 75 2.36 -6.42 -0.44
N ASN A 76 1.45 -7.38 -0.40
CA ASN A 76 1.43 -8.43 0.60
C ASN A 76 1.40 -9.78 -0.13
N ALA A 77 2.34 -10.65 0.20
CA ALA A 77 2.40 -12.02 -0.31
C ALA A 77 2.04 -12.97 0.82
N THR A 78 0.99 -13.78 0.64
CA THR A 78 0.48 -14.72 1.62
C THR A 78 0.52 -16.13 1.06
N PRO A 79 1.01 -17.14 1.80
CA PRO A 79 0.89 -18.53 1.41
C PRO A 79 -0.60 -18.94 1.37
N VAL A 80 -0.98 -19.71 0.36
CA VAL A 80 -2.35 -20.22 0.20
C VAL A 80 -2.30 -21.70 -0.18
N ALA A 81 -3.35 -22.43 0.12
CA ALA A 81 -3.48 -23.80 -0.36
C ALA A 81 -3.69 -23.81 -1.88
N ASP A 82 -2.90 -24.64 -2.56
CA ASP A 82 -2.99 -24.90 -4.01
C ASP A 82 -2.95 -26.42 -4.24
N GLY A 83 -4.11 -27.05 -4.10
CA GLY A 83 -4.22 -28.51 -4.06
C GLY A 83 -3.47 -29.10 -2.86
N TYR A 84 -2.49 -29.97 -3.14
CA TYR A 84 -1.62 -30.58 -2.11
C TYR A 84 -0.31 -29.80 -1.87
N SER A 85 -0.16 -28.63 -2.48
CA SER A 85 1.04 -27.79 -2.39
C SER A 85 0.70 -26.42 -1.79
N THR A 86 1.76 -25.67 -1.44
CA THR A 86 1.65 -24.27 -1.04
C THR A 86 1.77 -23.39 -2.28
N GLY A 87 0.70 -22.69 -2.59
CA GLY A 87 0.69 -21.61 -3.56
C GLY A 87 0.93 -20.25 -2.90
N VAL A 88 0.80 -19.19 -3.67
CA VAL A 88 0.95 -17.81 -3.19
C VAL A 88 -0.19 -16.95 -3.70
N LYS A 89 -0.65 -16.04 -2.83
CA LYS A 89 -1.51 -14.92 -3.18
C LYS A 89 -0.73 -13.63 -2.96
N ILE A 90 -0.67 -12.78 -3.99
CA ILE A 90 -0.03 -11.47 -3.89
C ILE A 90 -1.11 -10.41 -4.14
N VAL A 91 -1.25 -9.49 -3.21
CA VAL A 91 -2.15 -8.36 -3.32
C VAL A 91 -1.34 -7.08 -3.38
N PHE A 92 -1.54 -6.29 -4.42
CA PHE A 92 -0.97 -4.95 -4.51
C PHE A 92 -2.06 -3.92 -4.29
N ARG A 93 -1.73 -2.90 -3.54
CA ARG A 93 -2.55 -1.70 -3.37
C ARG A 93 -1.73 -0.48 -3.79
N THR A 94 -2.33 0.40 -4.59
CA THR A 94 -1.68 1.66 -4.95
C THR A 94 -1.60 2.56 -3.72
N ILE A 95 -0.41 3.15 -3.53
CA ILE A 95 -0.19 4.21 -2.54
C ILE A 95 -0.21 5.52 -3.32
N PRO A 96 -1.03 6.51 -2.92
CA PRO A 96 -0.96 7.84 -3.52
C PRO A 96 0.45 8.40 -3.40
N SER A 97 0.97 9.00 -4.47
CA SER A 97 2.32 9.58 -4.47
C SER A 97 2.43 10.84 -3.63
N MET A 98 1.30 11.47 -3.35
CA MET A 98 1.21 12.68 -2.52
C MET A 98 -0.10 12.63 -1.70
N PRO A 99 -0.06 12.96 -0.41
CA PRO A 99 -1.27 13.12 0.38
C PRO A 99 -2.15 14.24 -0.21
N PRO A 100 -3.48 14.17 -0.09
CA PRO A 100 -4.35 15.27 -0.46
C PRO A 100 -3.98 16.53 0.33
N ALA A 101 -4.32 17.70 -0.20
CA ALA A 101 -4.25 18.91 0.59
C ALA A 101 -5.27 18.84 1.73
N LEU A 102 -4.95 19.46 2.87
CA LEU A 102 -5.83 19.40 4.03
C LEU A 102 -7.19 20.07 3.74
N GLU A 103 -7.19 21.07 2.91
CA GLU A 103 -8.36 21.82 2.43
C GLU A 103 -9.30 20.95 1.55
N ASP A 104 -8.75 19.97 0.84
CA ASP A 104 -9.52 19.09 -0.04
C ASP A 104 -10.30 18.01 0.74
N LEU A 105 -10.01 17.83 2.01
CA LEU A 105 -10.62 16.79 2.84
C LEU A 105 -11.99 17.20 3.43
N HIS A 106 -12.47 18.42 3.18
CA HIS A 106 -13.73 18.93 3.70
C HIS A 106 -13.89 18.74 5.23
N VAL A 107 -12.80 18.92 5.96
CA VAL A 107 -12.79 18.83 7.44
C VAL A 107 -13.37 20.11 8.03
N GLU A 108 -14.00 19.99 9.17
CA GLU A 108 -14.52 21.15 9.90
C GLU A 108 -13.40 22.14 10.27
N GLN A 109 -13.71 23.45 10.24
CA GLN A 109 -12.72 24.49 10.48
C GLN A 109 -12.04 24.36 11.85
N ASP A 110 -12.78 24.00 12.88
CA ASP A 110 -12.25 23.73 14.22
C ASP A 110 -11.12 22.68 14.24
N ILE A 111 -11.25 21.65 13.41
CA ILE A 111 -10.20 20.61 13.28
C ILE A 111 -8.97 21.24 12.61
N LEU A 112 -9.16 22.06 11.58
CA LEU A 112 -8.07 22.72 10.87
C LEU A 112 -7.28 23.65 11.79
N ASP A 113 -7.97 24.40 12.63
CA ASP A 113 -7.41 25.39 13.55
C ASP A 113 -6.59 24.72 14.67
N HIS A 114 -6.96 23.50 15.07
CA HIS A 114 -6.32 22.76 16.16
C HIS A 114 -5.38 21.63 15.69
N ALA A 115 -5.33 21.36 14.37
CA ALA A 115 -4.51 20.27 13.83
C ALA A 115 -3.00 20.46 13.98
N MET A 116 -2.53 21.70 14.18
CA MET A 116 -1.11 22.04 14.23
C MET A 116 -0.73 22.88 15.44
N PRO A 117 -0.91 22.40 16.67
CA PRO A 117 -0.56 23.15 17.87
C PRO A 117 0.95 23.43 17.93
N SER A 118 1.33 24.45 18.68
CA SER A 118 2.74 24.79 18.89
C SER A 118 3.47 23.75 19.78
N ASN A 119 2.73 23.08 20.64
CA ASN A 119 3.20 22.01 21.53
C ASN A 119 2.03 21.08 21.89
N GLY A 120 2.34 19.93 22.47
CA GLY A 120 1.35 18.97 22.93
C GLY A 120 1.25 17.73 22.04
N LEU A 121 0.13 17.03 22.15
CA LEU A 121 -0.19 15.78 21.47
C LEU A 121 -1.50 15.90 20.71
N VAL A 122 -1.51 15.52 19.45
CA VAL A 122 -2.73 15.38 18.63
C VAL A 122 -2.99 13.89 18.39
N LEU A 123 -4.16 13.40 18.76
CA LEU A 123 -4.60 12.04 18.54
C LEU A 123 -5.68 12.00 17.45
N VAL A 124 -5.42 11.23 16.37
CA VAL A 124 -6.40 10.98 15.31
C VAL A 124 -6.95 9.56 15.50
N THR A 125 -8.20 9.44 15.93
CA THR A 125 -8.85 8.18 16.25
C THR A 125 -10.10 7.94 15.38
N GLY A 126 -10.54 6.70 15.28
CA GLY A 126 -11.75 6.32 14.54
C GLY A 126 -11.67 4.88 14.03
N VAL A 127 -12.75 4.40 13.43
CA VAL A 127 -12.86 3.04 12.88
C VAL A 127 -11.94 2.85 11.65
N MET A 128 -11.69 1.59 11.28
CA MET A 128 -10.92 1.28 10.08
C MET A 128 -11.62 1.86 8.83
N GLY A 129 -10.83 2.49 7.94
CA GLY A 129 -11.35 3.09 6.71
C GLY A 129 -11.99 4.48 6.87
N SER A 130 -12.00 5.07 8.08
CA SER A 130 -12.55 6.42 8.31
C SER A 130 -11.68 7.58 7.83
N GLY A 131 -10.53 7.31 7.21
CA GLY A 131 -9.65 8.34 6.68
C GLY A 131 -8.58 8.86 7.65
N LYS A 132 -8.36 8.22 8.80
CA LYS A 132 -7.34 8.65 9.80
C LYS A 132 -5.97 8.90 9.21
N SER A 133 -5.42 7.90 8.50
CA SER A 133 -4.08 8.00 7.88
C SER A 133 -4.05 9.10 6.82
N THR A 134 -5.13 9.26 6.06
CA THR A 134 -5.27 10.31 5.05
C THR A 134 -5.27 11.70 5.69
N LEU A 135 -6.04 11.88 6.77
CA LEU A 135 -6.07 13.14 7.51
C LEU A 135 -4.70 13.45 8.12
N LEU A 136 -4.08 12.47 8.78
CA LEU A 136 -2.75 12.64 9.38
C LEU A 136 -1.70 13.02 8.32
N ALA A 137 -1.70 12.33 7.18
CA ALA A 137 -0.79 12.63 6.09
C ALA A 137 -1.03 14.03 5.50
N ALA A 138 -2.28 14.48 5.38
CA ALA A 138 -2.63 15.83 4.95
C ALA A 138 -2.16 16.91 5.95
N ILE A 139 -2.29 16.66 7.25
CA ILE A 139 -1.75 17.54 8.29
C ILE A 139 -0.23 17.64 8.19
N LEU A 140 0.46 16.49 8.07
CA LEU A 140 1.91 16.46 7.93
C LEU A 140 2.38 17.18 6.67
N ARG A 141 1.71 16.98 5.55
CA ARG A 141 1.95 17.73 4.32
C ARG A 141 1.87 19.25 4.56
N ARG A 142 0.81 19.72 5.20
CA ARG A 142 0.62 21.13 5.55
C ARG A 142 1.73 21.67 6.45
N VAL A 143 2.16 20.88 7.46
CA VAL A 143 3.28 21.24 8.34
C VAL A 143 4.59 21.38 7.56
N ILE A 144 4.87 20.48 6.62
CA ILE A 144 6.06 20.52 5.78
C ILE A 144 6.02 21.72 4.83
N GLU A 145 4.88 21.95 4.17
CA GLU A 145 4.69 23.07 3.24
C GLU A 145 4.75 24.44 3.93
N SER A 146 4.34 24.54 5.20
CA SER A 146 4.44 25.79 5.98
C SER A 146 5.90 26.15 6.35
N GLY A 147 6.81 25.18 6.28
CA GLY A 147 8.22 25.39 6.60
C GLY A 147 8.52 25.60 8.09
N GLY A 148 9.80 25.74 8.43
CA GLY A 148 10.25 26.09 9.78
C GLY A 148 10.17 24.97 10.84
N ARG A 149 9.74 23.75 10.48
CA ARG A 149 9.67 22.60 11.39
C ARG A 149 10.45 21.41 10.83
N ASN A 150 11.13 20.69 11.71
CA ASN A 150 11.70 19.39 11.38
C ASN A 150 10.65 18.32 11.69
N VAL A 151 10.30 17.50 10.68
CA VAL A 151 9.25 16.50 10.79
C VAL A 151 9.87 15.11 10.64
N SER A 152 9.60 14.21 11.58
CA SER A 152 9.96 12.80 11.50
C SER A 152 8.71 11.95 11.67
N THR A 153 8.53 10.95 10.80
CA THR A 153 7.42 10.00 10.87
C THR A 153 7.93 8.60 11.22
N TYR A 154 7.10 7.84 11.93
CA TYR A 154 7.32 6.44 12.24
C TYR A 154 6.10 5.65 11.79
N GLU A 155 6.24 4.91 10.71
CA GLU A 155 5.13 4.23 10.05
C GLU A 155 5.47 2.76 9.77
N ALA A 156 4.50 1.89 9.98
CA ALA A 156 4.61 0.48 9.66
C ALA A 156 3.31 -0.03 9.00
N PRO A 157 3.31 -0.18 7.66
CA PRO A 157 4.31 0.23 6.69
C PRO A 157 4.26 1.73 6.35
N ILE A 158 5.31 2.24 5.71
CA ILE A 158 5.33 3.61 5.20
C ILE A 158 4.32 3.74 4.05
N GLU A 159 3.36 4.66 4.19
CA GLU A 159 2.29 4.86 3.18
C GLU A 159 2.52 6.09 2.29
N PHE A 160 3.23 7.13 2.77
CA PHE A 160 3.45 8.38 2.03
C PHE A 160 4.92 8.81 1.99
#